data_2f1f891a80c350397f1b2a0f7c8a628d
#
_entry.id   2f1f891a80c350397f1b2a0f7c8a628d
#
_cell.length_a   1.000
_cell.length_b   1.000
_cell.length_c   1.000
_cell.angle_alpha   90.00
_cell.angle_beta   90.00
_cell.angle_gamma   90.00
#
_symmetry.space_group_name_H-M   'P 1'
#
loop_
_entity.id
_entity.type
_entity.pdbx_description
1 polymer ?
#
loop_
_entity_poly.entity_id
_entity_poly.type
_entity_poly.pdbx_seq_one_letter_code
_entity_poly.pdbx_strand_id
1 'polypeptide(L)'
;MGTLQTEPDTLVFRYTEQQEPPEEPIYVQVRLRRDQTEAEILRTGAYGSCLTIARGQRNLCRYGTPYGDVLMGIYGKAVEIQENAADGRVQLRYEIDINGTVASKNQLKIDYRITGSQGE
;
A
#
# COMPACT_ATOMS: atom_id res chain seq x y z
N MET A 1 13.63 6.79 1.28
CA MET A 1 13.46 6.60 2.73
C MET A 1 12.07 7.04 3.14
N GLY A 2 11.47 6.34 4.09
CA GLY A 2 10.12 6.62 4.50
C GLY A 2 9.99 6.80 5.99
N THR A 3 8.78 7.05 6.42
CA THR A 3 8.43 7.17 7.83
C THR A 3 7.37 6.14 8.19
N LEU A 4 7.37 5.74 9.45
CA LEU A 4 6.36 4.86 10.03
C LEU A 4 5.68 5.57 11.17
N GLN A 5 4.36 5.61 11.13
CA GLN A 5 3.54 6.07 12.24
C GLN A 5 2.78 4.88 12.80
N THR A 6 2.87 4.68 14.10
CA THR A 6 2.16 3.58 14.75
C THR A 6 0.99 4.11 15.56
N GLU A 7 -0.14 3.44 15.47
CA GLU A 7 -1.35 3.72 16.22
C GLU A 7 -1.79 2.41 16.87
N PRO A 8 -2.70 2.45 17.87
CA PRO A 8 -3.06 1.21 18.58
C PRO A 8 -3.52 0.07 17.68
N ASP A 9 -4.26 0.37 16.62
CA ASP A 9 -4.80 -0.66 15.73
C ASP A 9 -4.34 -0.52 14.28
N THR A 10 -3.36 0.36 14.00
CA THR A 10 -2.96 0.66 12.62
C THR A 10 -1.47 0.96 12.53
N LEU A 11 -0.87 0.52 11.42
CA LEU A 11 0.47 0.94 11.01
C LEU A 11 0.34 1.77 9.74
N VAL A 12 1.05 2.89 9.66
CA VAL A 12 1.02 3.76 8.49
C VAL A 12 2.44 4.03 8.03
N PHE A 13 2.74 3.60 6.81
CA PHE A 13 4.03 3.85 6.17
C PHE A 13 3.86 4.93 5.12
N ARG A 14 4.76 5.90 5.09
CA ARG A 14 4.77 6.95 4.07
C ARG A 14 6.14 7.03 3.44
N TYR A 15 6.17 7.04 2.11
CA TYR A 15 7.41 7.16 1.37
C TYR A 15 7.13 7.76 0.00
N THR A 16 8.20 8.10 -0.70
CA THR A 16 8.12 8.74 -2.01
C THR A 16 8.74 7.81 -3.03
N GLU A 17 8.04 7.59 -4.14
CA GLU A 17 8.59 6.89 -5.29
C GLU A 17 9.21 7.93 -6.21
N GLN A 18 10.49 7.77 -6.49
CA GLN A 18 11.20 8.67 -7.39
C GLN A 18 10.91 8.31 -8.82
N GLN A 19 10.72 9.35 -9.63
CA GLN A 19 10.58 9.19 -11.08
C GLN A 19 11.63 10.03 -11.76
N GLU A 20 11.94 9.70 -13.01
CA GLU A 20 12.90 10.50 -13.76
C GLU A 20 12.29 11.84 -14.14
N PRO A 21 13.06 12.94 -14.04
CA PRO A 21 12.56 14.22 -14.49
C PRO A 21 12.12 14.16 -15.95
N PRO A 22 11.10 14.93 -16.35
CA PRO A 22 10.46 16.01 -15.59
C PRO A 22 9.29 15.58 -14.74
N GLU A 23 9.08 14.31 -14.51
CA GLU A 23 7.94 13.83 -13.75
C GLU A 23 8.10 14.12 -12.26
N GLU A 24 6.98 14.44 -11.62
CA GLU A 24 6.98 14.69 -10.19
C GLU A 24 6.99 13.39 -9.40
N PRO A 25 7.53 13.41 -8.17
CA PRO A 25 7.51 12.23 -7.32
C PRO A 25 6.08 11.79 -6.98
N ILE A 26 5.93 10.49 -6.78
CA ILE A 26 4.66 9.93 -6.31
C ILE A 26 4.78 9.69 -4.81
N TYR A 27 3.85 10.22 -4.05
CA TYR A 27 3.80 10.02 -2.60
C TYR A 27 2.92 8.81 -2.33
N VAL A 28 3.44 7.88 -1.53
CA VAL A 28 2.76 6.63 -1.23
C VAL A 28 2.51 6.54 0.26
N GLN A 29 1.28 6.19 0.63
CA GLN A 29 0.93 5.86 2.00
C GLN A 29 0.34 4.47 2.03
N VAL A 30 0.90 3.60 2.87
CA VAL A 30 0.40 2.25 3.07
C VAL A 30 -0.09 2.17 4.50
N ARG A 31 -1.38 1.91 4.66
CA ARG A 31 -2.01 1.77 5.98
C ARG A 31 -2.46 0.34 6.16
N LEU A 32 -2.07 -0.27 7.27
CA LEU A 32 -2.43 -1.65 7.56
C LEU A 32 -3.13 -1.73 8.92
N ARG A 33 -4.20 -2.48 9.00
CA ARG A 33 -4.82 -2.80 10.27
C ARG A 33 -4.01 -3.88 10.97
N ARG A 34 -3.79 -3.72 12.26
CA ARG A 34 -2.99 -4.68 13.04
C ARG A 34 -3.67 -6.04 13.15
N ASP A 35 -4.98 -6.11 12.97
CA ASP A 35 -5.69 -7.40 12.97
C ASP A 35 -5.46 -8.19 11.67
N GLN A 36 -4.70 -7.63 10.73
CA GLN A 36 -4.29 -8.28 9.49
C GLN A 36 -5.48 -8.63 8.59
N THR A 37 -6.52 -7.81 8.63
CA THR A 37 -7.69 -8.03 7.79
C THR A 37 -7.72 -7.12 6.57
N GLU A 38 -7.12 -5.94 6.67
CA GLU A 38 -7.28 -4.93 5.63
C GLU A 38 -6.08 -4.01 5.56
N ALA A 39 -5.77 -3.55 4.35
CA ALA A 39 -4.76 -2.54 4.11
C ALA A 39 -5.21 -1.62 3.00
N GLU A 40 -4.65 -0.41 2.97
CA GLU A 40 -4.86 0.55 1.89
C GLU A 40 -3.54 1.02 1.35
N ILE A 41 -3.46 1.15 0.04
CA ILE A 41 -2.31 1.78 -0.63
C ILE A 41 -2.83 3.03 -1.33
N LEU A 42 -2.44 4.19 -0.82
CA LEU A 42 -2.82 5.48 -1.40
C LEU A 42 -1.62 6.05 -2.12
N ARG A 43 -1.78 6.33 -3.40
CA ARG A 43 -0.76 7.00 -4.21
C ARG A 43 -1.29 8.34 -4.65
N THR A 44 -0.51 9.39 -4.47
CA THR A 44 -0.85 10.74 -4.88
C THR A 44 0.23 11.28 -5.79
N GLY A 45 -0.18 12.08 -6.78
CA GLY A 45 0.69 12.63 -7.80
C GLY A 45 -0.16 13.06 -8.97
N ALA A 46 0.40 12.98 -10.19
CA ALA A 46 -0.34 13.34 -11.39
C ALA A 46 -1.56 12.45 -11.59
N TYR A 47 -1.43 11.17 -11.29
CA TYR A 47 -2.52 10.20 -11.42
C TYR A 47 -2.57 9.39 -10.13
N GLY A 48 -3.54 9.71 -9.30
CA GLY A 48 -3.66 9.08 -8.01
C GLY A 48 -4.47 7.80 -8.04
N SER A 49 -4.28 6.96 -7.01
CA SER A 49 -5.09 5.76 -6.84
C SER A 49 -5.16 5.43 -5.37
N CYS A 50 -6.24 4.73 -5.00
CA CYS A 50 -6.40 4.22 -3.64
C CYS A 50 -6.85 2.76 -3.76
N LEU A 51 -5.98 1.84 -3.37
CA LEU A 51 -6.28 0.42 -3.41
C LEU A 51 -6.66 -0.04 -2.02
N THR A 52 -7.84 -0.65 -1.89
CA THR A 52 -8.26 -1.28 -0.65
C THR A 52 -8.04 -2.78 -0.80
N ILE A 53 -7.22 -3.34 0.08
CA ILE A 53 -6.88 -4.76 0.07
C ILE A 53 -7.49 -5.37 1.32
N ALA A 54 -8.62 -6.04 1.17
CA ALA A 54 -9.29 -6.72 2.27
C ALA A 54 -9.13 -8.22 2.06
N ARG A 55 -8.60 -8.90 3.06
CA ARG A 55 -8.29 -10.32 2.95
C ARG A 55 -9.55 -11.14 2.67
N GLY A 56 -9.53 -11.90 1.58
CA GLY A 56 -10.66 -12.72 1.18
C GLY A 56 -11.80 -11.97 0.53
N GLN A 57 -11.62 -10.68 0.20
CA GLN A 57 -12.67 -9.86 -0.39
C GLN A 57 -12.15 -9.13 -1.62
N ARG A 58 -13.08 -8.82 -2.51
CA ARG A 58 -12.79 -8.03 -3.70
C ARG A 58 -13.41 -6.65 -3.54
N ASN A 59 -12.60 -5.61 -3.70
CA ASN A 59 -13.05 -4.22 -3.65
C ASN A 59 -12.81 -3.56 -5.00
N LEU A 60 -13.66 -2.61 -5.34
CA LEU A 60 -13.49 -1.85 -6.57
C LEU A 60 -12.66 -0.61 -6.30
N CYS A 61 -11.81 -0.30 -7.26
CA CYS A 61 -10.90 0.84 -7.18
C CYS A 61 -10.95 1.59 -8.51
N ARG A 62 -10.98 2.92 -8.44
CA ARG A 62 -10.88 3.76 -9.63
C ARG A 62 -9.43 4.20 -9.79
N TYR A 63 -8.86 3.89 -10.93
CA TYR A 63 -7.47 4.19 -11.23
C TYR A 63 -7.40 5.27 -12.31
N GLY A 64 -6.76 6.40 -11.99
CA GLY A 64 -6.65 7.51 -12.93
C GLY A 64 -5.56 7.28 -13.96
N THR A 65 -5.89 7.52 -15.23
CA THR A 65 -4.93 7.45 -16.32
C THR A 65 -5.09 8.69 -17.21
N PRO A 66 -4.11 8.99 -18.09
CA PRO A 66 -4.27 10.10 -19.04
C PRO A 66 -5.47 9.95 -19.95
N TYR A 67 -6.00 8.75 -20.11
CA TYR A 67 -7.13 8.48 -21.00
C TYR A 67 -8.45 8.37 -20.27
N GLY A 68 -8.48 8.72 -18.99
CA GLY A 68 -9.65 8.62 -18.15
C GLY A 68 -9.48 7.60 -17.06
N ASP A 69 -10.53 7.40 -16.27
CA ASP A 69 -10.48 6.46 -15.14
C ASP A 69 -10.78 5.05 -15.58
N VAL A 70 -10.03 4.10 -15.02
CA VAL A 70 -10.27 2.67 -15.21
C VAL A 70 -10.77 2.10 -13.89
N LEU A 71 -11.84 1.31 -13.95
CA LEU A 71 -12.38 0.65 -12.78
C LEU A 71 -11.76 -0.74 -12.68
N MET A 72 -11.13 -1.01 -11.53
CA MET A 72 -10.44 -2.27 -11.28
C MET A 72 -11.01 -2.96 -10.05
N GLY A 73 -10.93 -4.29 -10.03
CA GLY A 73 -11.21 -5.06 -8.84
C GLY A 73 -9.91 -5.44 -8.17
N ILE A 74 -9.88 -5.33 -6.83
CA ILE A 74 -8.71 -5.68 -6.03
C ILE A 74 -9.13 -6.80 -5.07
N TYR A 75 -8.58 -7.99 -5.25
CA TYR A 75 -8.84 -9.12 -4.37
C TYR A 75 -7.67 -9.31 -3.43
N GLY A 76 -7.93 -9.25 -2.11
CA GLY A 76 -6.90 -9.42 -1.09
C GLY A 76 -6.59 -10.88 -0.84
N LYS A 77 -5.34 -11.26 -1.00
CA LYS A 77 -4.87 -12.62 -0.74
C LYS A 77 -4.26 -12.73 0.65
N ALA A 78 -3.48 -11.74 1.05
CA ALA A 78 -2.81 -11.75 2.35
C ALA A 78 -2.51 -10.35 2.82
N VAL A 79 -2.69 -10.14 4.13
CA VAL A 79 -2.24 -8.95 4.85
C VAL A 79 -1.50 -9.50 6.06
N GLU A 80 -0.17 -9.37 6.07
CA GLU A 80 0.66 -9.98 7.12
C GLU A 80 1.55 -8.92 7.75
N ILE A 81 1.63 -8.97 9.08
CA ILE A 81 2.42 -8.03 9.86
C ILE A 81 3.25 -8.82 10.86
N GLN A 82 4.57 -8.59 10.84
CA GLN A 82 5.48 -9.09 11.86
C GLN A 82 6.10 -7.89 12.54
N GLU A 83 5.77 -7.67 13.81
CA GLU A 83 6.34 -6.58 14.59
C GLU A 83 7.29 -7.14 15.64
N ASN A 84 8.51 -6.61 15.64
CA ASN A 84 9.51 -6.90 16.67
C ASN A 84 9.81 -5.60 17.41
N ALA A 85 10.63 -5.68 18.47
CA ALA A 85 10.91 -4.51 19.29
C ALA A 85 11.57 -3.37 18.51
N ALA A 86 12.44 -3.69 17.56
CA ALA A 86 13.23 -2.68 16.86
C ALA A 86 13.05 -2.70 15.36
N ASP A 87 12.36 -3.70 14.81
CA ASP A 87 12.17 -3.81 13.38
C ASP A 87 10.88 -4.58 13.09
N GLY A 88 10.63 -4.80 11.81
CA GLY A 88 9.49 -5.59 11.42
C GLY A 88 9.39 -5.74 9.92
N ARG A 89 8.36 -6.48 9.51
CA ARG A 89 8.08 -6.70 8.11
C ARG A 89 6.57 -6.72 7.91
N VAL A 90 6.11 -6.06 6.85
CA VAL A 90 4.73 -6.18 6.41
C VAL A 90 4.71 -6.71 4.99
N GLN A 91 3.69 -7.48 4.67
CA GLN A 91 3.57 -8.08 3.36
C GLN A 91 2.11 -8.09 2.94
N LEU A 92 1.87 -7.59 1.73
CA LEU A 92 0.56 -7.59 1.10
C LEU A 92 0.63 -8.41 -0.17
N ARG A 93 -0.37 -9.27 -0.38
CA ARG A 93 -0.53 -9.95 -1.67
C ARG A 93 -1.95 -9.72 -2.16
N TYR A 94 -2.07 -9.36 -3.41
CA TYR A 94 -3.38 -9.05 -3.98
C TYR A 94 -3.36 -9.26 -5.49
N GLU A 95 -4.55 -9.45 -6.04
CA GLU A 95 -4.73 -9.57 -7.48
C GLU A 95 -5.56 -8.41 -7.98
N ILE A 96 -5.21 -7.91 -9.15
CA ILE A 96 -5.95 -6.86 -9.82
C ILE A 96 -6.65 -7.47 -11.03
N ASP A 97 -7.95 -7.22 -11.15
CA ASP A 97 -8.69 -7.64 -12.32
C ASP A 97 -9.32 -6.43 -13.00
N ILE A 98 -9.57 -6.56 -14.29
CA ILE A 98 -10.31 -5.60 -15.08
C ILE A 98 -11.50 -6.34 -15.66
N ASN A 99 -12.70 -5.93 -15.25
CA ASN A 99 -13.95 -6.58 -15.67
C ASN A 99 -13.97 -8.08 -15.37
N GLY A 100 -13.36 -8.48 -14.22
CA GLY A 100 -13.36 -9.86 -13.80
C GLY A 100 -12.23 -10.72 -14.36
N THR A 101 -11.42 -10.18 -15.27
CA THR A 101 -10.27 -10.89 -15.82
C THR A 101 -9.02 -10.46 -15.08
N VAL A 102 -8.30 -11.41 -14.46
CA VAL A 102 -7.11 -11.10 -13.70
C VAL A 102 -6.06 -10.50 -14.63
N ALA A 103 -5.65 -9.27 -14.30
CA ALA A 103 -4.66 -8.53 -15.08
C ALA A 103 -3.27 -8.66 -14.45
N SER A 104 -3.18 -8.76 -13.13
CA SER A 104 -1.87 -8.89 -12.47
C SER A 104 -2.02 -9.51 -11.09
N LYS A 105 -0.93 -10.14 -10.64
CA LYS A 105 -0.77 -10.62 -9.27
C LYS A 105 0.36 -9.83 -8.67
N ASN A 106 0.13 -9.29 -7.47
CA ASN A 106 1.03 -8.30 -6.89
C ASN A 106 1.41 -8.66 -5.47
N GLN A 107 2.61 -8.24 -5.10
CA GLN A 107 3.11 -8.40 -3.75
C GLN A 107 3.85 -7.13 -3.37
N LEU A 108 3.52 -6.61 -2.19
CA LEU A 108 4.25 -5.50 -1.59
C LEU A 108 4.84 -5.99 -0.29
N LYS A 109 6.14 -5.81 -0.13
CA LYS A 109 6.85 -6.20 1.07
C LYS A 109 7.63 -4.99 1.58
N ILE A 110 7.44 -4.64 2.85
CA ILE A 110 8.17 -3.57 3.49
C ILE A 110 8.89 -4.13 4.70
N ASP A 111 10.21 -4.06 4.67
CA ASP A 111 11.05 -4.32 5.84
C ASP A 111 11.41 -2.98 6.44
N TYR A 112 11.24 -2.85 7.76
CA TYR A 112 11.52 -1.58 8.41
C TYR A 112 12.33 -1.78 9.67
N ARG A 113 13.07 -0.73 10.03
CA ARG A 113 13.80 -0.67 11.28
C ARG A 113 13.46 0.64 11.97
N ILE A 114 13.17 0.56 13.24
CA ILE A 114 12.92 1.75 14.05
C ILE A 114 14.27 2.36 14.40
N THR A 115 14.50 3.59 13.96
CA THR A 115 15.75 4.29 14.23
C THR A 115 15.45 5.45 15.16
N GLY A 116 16.18 5.53 16.04
CA GLY A 116 16.10 6.64 16.82
C GLY A 116 15.13 6.74 17.85
N SER A 117 15.25 6.85 17.76
CA SER A 117 14.80 7.38 18.32
C SER A 117 14.72 8.20 18.97
N GLN A 118 14.74 8.10 18.76
CA GLN A 118 14.67 8.66 18.95
C GLN A 118 14.41 9.15 19.67
N GLY A 119 14.65 9.29 20.31
CA GLY A 119 14.53 9.80 20.81
C GLY A 119 14.40 10.02 21.43
N GLU A 120 14.52 9.68 21.43
CA GLU A 120 14.47 10.00 21.83
C GLU A 120 14.27 10.39 22.08
#